data_f058d9d05fe098f56b41d2fb3f372c4d
#
_entry.id   f058d9d05fe098f56b41d2fb3f372c4d
#
_cell.length_a   1.000
_cell.length_b   1.000
_cell.length_c   1.000
_cell.angle_alpha   90.00
_cell.angle_beta   90.00
_cell.angle_gamma   90.00
#
_symmetry.space_group_name_H-M   'P 1'
#
loop_
_entity.id
_entity.type
_entity.pdbx_description
1 polymer ?
#
loop_
_entity_poly.entity_id
_entity_poly.type
_entity_poly.pdbx_seq_one_letter_code
_entity_poly.pdbx_strand_id
1 'polypeptide(L)'
;MITLINRFEVTGAVDEFERVFDGTSAFFATQPGFIRHRLLRPLDGQGHYVNVSDWEDEPSFRRALQQPEFAAHRAALRALSSSDPRLYTPFLERVPS
;
A
#
# COMPACT_ATOMS: atom_id res chain seq x y z
N MET A 1 -10.43 -6.54 -11.54
CA MET A 1 -9.86 -5.84 -10.37
C MET A 1 -8.86 -6.74 -9.66
N ILE A 2 -7.77 -6.19 -9.22
CA ILE A 2 -6.82 -6.88 -8.36
C ILE A 2 -6.71 -6.15 -7.03
N THR A 3 -6.30 -6.88 -6.01
CA THR A 3 -6.07 -6.33 -4.67
C THR A 3 -4.63 -6.60 -4.27
N LEU A 4 -3.92 -5.54 -3.91
CA LEU A 4 -2.59 -5.64 -3.30
C LEU A 4 -2.77 -5.71 -1.78
N ILE A 5 -2.16 -6.70 -1.16
CA ILE A 5 -2.00 -6.75 0.29
C ILE A 5 -0.51 -6.68 0.57
N ASN A 6 -0.08 -5.59 1.16
CA ASN A 6 1.32 -5.38 1.48
C ASN A 6 1.48 -5.27 2.99
N ARG A 7 2.20 -6.21 3.56
CA ARG A 7 2.47 -6.23 5.01
C ARG A 7 3.79 -5.55 5.27
N PHE A 8 3.76 -4.57 6.18
CA PHE A 8 4.94 -3.83 6.58
C PHE A 8 5.34 -4.17 8.01
N GLU A 9 6.63 -4.36 8.22
CA GLU A 9 7.21 -4.30 9.55
C GLU A 9 7.98 -3.00 9.67
N VAL A 10 7.50 -2.10 10.52
CA VAL A 10 8.11 -0.80 10.74
C VAL A 10 9.25 -0.98 11.73
N THR A 11 10.46 -0.59 11.31
CA THR A 11 11.68 -0.67 12.13
C THR A 11 12.10 0.70 12.66
N GLY A 12 11.56 1.77 12.08
CA GLY A 12 11.76 3.14 12.55
C GLY A 12 10.60 3.62 13.40
N ALA A 13 10.44 4.94 13.51
CA ALA A 13 9.34 5.54 14.24
C ALA A 13 8.04 5.34 13.46
N VAL A 14 6.99 4.84 14.15
CA VAL A 14 5.72 4.53 13.49
C VAL A 14 5.00 5.77 12.98
N ASP A 15 5.10 6.89 13.69
CA ASP A 15 4.50 8.16 13.25
C ASP A 15 5.18 8.69 11.99
N GLU A 16 6.49 8.52 11.87
CA GLU A 16 7.21 8.90 10.67
C GLU A 16 6.83 7.99 9.50
N PHE A 17 6.69 6.68 9.74
CA PHE A 17 6.22 5.75 8.73
C PHE A 17 4.84 6.16 8.21
N GLU A 18 3.91 6.51 9.11
CA GLU A 18 2.57 6.92 8.72
C GLU A 18 2.60 8.19 7.86
N ARG A 19 3.44 9.15 8.21
CA ARG A 19 3.59 10.39 7.45
C ARG A 19 4.17 10.13 6.06
N VAL A 20 5.21 9.29 5.98
CA VAL A 20 5.81 8.93 4.69
C VAL A 20 4.81 8.16 3.83
N PHE A 21 4.06 7.24 4.44
CA PHE A 21 3.06 6.47 3.70
C PHE A 21 1.93 7.36 3.18
N ASP A 22 1.54 8.37 3.92
CA ASP A 22 0.52 9.32 3.46
C ASP A 22 0.95 10.00 2.15
N GLY A 23 2.21 10.39 2.02
CA GLY A 23 2.75 10.94 0.78
C GLY A 23 2.72 9.92 -0.36
N THR A 24 3.07 8.68 -0.08
CA THR A 24 3.01 7.60 -1.08
C THR A 24 1.57 7.36 -1.52
N SER A 25 0.64 7.37 -0.58
CA SER A 25 -0.79 7.25 -0.85
C SER A 25 -1.28 8.34 -1.80
N ALA A 26 -0.91 9.57 -1.55
CA ALA A 26 -1.30 10.69 -2.42
C ALA A 26 -0.78 10.50 -3.83
N PHE A 27 0.45 9.99 -3.98
CA PHE A 27 1.00 9.66 -5.29
C PHE A 27 0.16 8.59 -6.00
N PHE A 28 -0.13 7.47 -5.34
CA PHE A 28 -0.91 6.39 -5.94
C PHE A 28 -2.31 6.85 -6.35
N ALA A 29 -2.90 7.75 -5.58
CA ALA A 29 -4.24 8.26 -5.89
C ALA A 29 -4.29 9.04 -7.21
N THR A 30 -3.16 9.48 -7.74
CA THR A 30 -3.09 10.16 -9.04
C THR A 30 -2.90 9.20 -10.21
N GLN A 31 -2.65 7.93 -9.97
CA GLN A 31 -2.28 6.98 -11.01
C GLN A 31 -3.49 6.37 -11.70
N PRO A 32 -3.45 6.22 -13.04
CA PRO A 32 -4.53 5.55 -13.77
C PRO A 32 -4.72 4.12 -13.27
N GLY A 33 -5.99 3.73 -13.09
CA GLY A 33 -6.33 2.39 -12.64
C GLY A 33 -6.38 2.20 -11.14
N PHE A 34 -5.96 3.20 -10.36
CA PHE A 34 -6.11 3.17 -8.92
C PHE A 34 -7.60 3.29 -8.55
N ILE A 35 -8.07 2.43 -7.63
CA ILE A 35 -9.45 2.45 -7.18
C ILE A 35 -9.55 3.02 -5.76
N ARG A 36 -8.86 2.37 -4.81
CA ARG A 36 -8.86 2.81 -3.41
C ARG A 36 -7.79 2.06 -2.64
N HIS A 37 -7.46 2.58 -1.44
CA HIS A 37 -6.64 1.82 -0.51
C HIS A 37 -6.97 2.18 0.93
N ARG A 38 -6.53 1.31 1.82
CA ARG A 38 -6.53 1.56 3.26
C ARG A 38 -5.19 1.11 3.82
N LEU A 39 -4.61 1.94 4.68
CA LEU A 39 -3.50 1.50 5.51
C LEU A 39 -4.07 1.15 6.88
N LEU A 40 -3.93 -0.10 7.28
CA LEU A 40 -4.48 -0.60 8.54
C LEU A 40 -3.39 -0.53 9.61
N ARG A 41 -3.73 0.14 10.71
CA ARG A 41 -2.87 0.24 11.89
C ARG A 41 -3.18 -0.93 12.81
N PRO A 42 -2.16 -1.63 13.37
CA PRO A 42 -2.45 -2.72 14.30
C PRO A 42 -3.06 -2.18 15.59
N LEU A 43 -3.99 -2.93 16.16
CA LEU A 43 -4.66 -2.53 17.40
C LEU A 43 -3.70 -2.50 18.60
N ASP A 44 -2.64 -3.32 18.57
CA ASP A 44 -1.66 -3.39 19.65
C ASP A 44 -0.62 -2.27 19.60
N GLY A 45 -0.69 -1.38 18.60
CA GLY A 45 0.25 -0.27 18.46
C GLY A 45 1.66 -0.65 18.03
N GLN A 46 1.88 -1.91 17.68
CA GLN A 46 3.19 -2.37 17.20
C GLN A 46 3.39 -1.99 15.72
N GLY A 47 4.54 -2.35 15.14
CA GLY A 47 4.92 -1.92 13.81
C GLY A 47 4.39 -2.74 12.65
N HIS A 48 3.36 -3.57 12.85
CA HIS A 48 2.83 -4.48 11.82
C HIS A 48 1.65 -3.83 11.09
N TYR A 49 1.96 -3.02 10.08
CA TYR A 49 0.94 -2.35 9.27
C TYR A 49 0.57 -3.19 8.06
N VAL A 50 -0.65 -3.00 7.56
CA VAL A 50 -1.10 -3.68 6.34
C VAL A 50 -1.73 -2.64 5.42
N ASN A 51 -1.23 -2.57 4.18
CA ASN A 51 -1.86 -1.79 3.12
C ASN A 51 -2.71 -2.72 2.27
N VAL A 52 -3.98 -2.35 2.08
CA VAL A 52 -4.90 -3.06 1.18
C VAL A 52 -5.31 -2.07 0.12
N SER A 53 -4.90 -2.30 -1.12
CA SER A 53 -5.24 -1.40 -2.22
C SER A 53 -5.84 -2.15 -3.40
N ASP A 54 -6.83 -1.54 -4.03
CA ASP A 54 -7.52 -2.10 -5.19
C ASP A 54 -7.14 -1.31 -6.44
N TRP A 55 -6.87 -2.05 -7.53
CA TRP A 55 -6.51 -1.53 -8.83
C TRP A 55 -7.38 -2.19 -9.89
N GLU A 56 -7.62 -1.49 -10.99
CA GLU A 56 -8.42 -2.04 -12.08
C GLU A 56 -7.82 -3.34 -12.63
N ASP A 57 -6.49 -3.37 -12.79
CA ASP A 57 -5.78 -4.52 -13.31
C ASP A 57 -4.31 -4.47 -12.89
N GLU A 58 -3.60 -5.58 -13.11
CA GLU A 58 -2.19 -5.66 -12.76
C GLU A 58 -1.30 -4.72 -13.59
N PRO A 59 -1.51 -4.54 -14.91
CA PRO A 59 -0.69 -3.58 -15.66
C PRO A 59 -0.76 -2.16 -15.10
N SER A 60 -1.93 -1.71 -14.66
CA SER A 60 -2.07 -0.37 -14.05
C SER A 60 -1.23 -0.25 -12.79
N PHE A 61 -1.28 -1.26 -11.93
CA PHE A 61 -0.48 -1.29 -10.71
C PHE A 61 1.02 -1.26 -11.04
N ARG A 62 1.46 -2.11 -11.95
CA ARG A 62 2.88 -2.17 -12.31
C ARG A 62 3.37 -0.89 -12.96
N ARG A 63 2.51 -0.25 -13.76
CA ARG A 63 2.85 1.04 -14.39
C ARG A 63 3.07 2.12 -13.33
N ALA A 64 2.25 2.14 -12.28
CA ALA A 64 2.42 3.09 -11.17
C ALA A 64 3.77 2.90 -10.48
N LEU A 65 4.19 1.65 -10.26
CA LEU A 65 5.48 1.35 -9.63
C LEU A 65 6.68 1.76 -10.50
N GLN A 66 6.48 1.91 -11.81
CA GLN A 66 7.53 2.29 -12.75
C GLN A 66 7.65 3.79 -12.93
N GLN A 67 6.76 4.58 -12.36
CA GLN A 67 6.85 6.03 -12.45
C GLN A 67 8.09 6.53 -11.72
N PRO A 68 8.85 7.49 -12.32
CA PRO A 68 10.05 8.02 -11.67
C PRO A 68 9.80 8.56 -10.26
N GLU A 69 8.63 9.18 -10.04
CA GLU A 69 8.25 9.71 -8.74
C GLU A 69 8.20 8.65 -7.65
N PHE A 70 7.88 7.40 -8.01
CA PHE A 70 7.76 6.34 -7.02
C PHE A 70 9.10 5.96 -6.40
N ALA A 71 10.21 6.20 -7.07
CA ALA A 71 11.54 5.83 -6.56
C ALA A 71 11.84 6.49 -5.21
N ALA A 72 11.48 7.77 -5.05
CA ALA A 72 11.69 8.48 -3.79
C ALA A 72 10.79 7.93 -2.68
N HIS A 73 9.53 7.62 -3.00
CA HIS A 73 8.60 7.03 -2.03
C HIS A 73 9.08 5.64 -1.59
N ARG A 74 9.54 4.83 -2.53
CA ARG A 74 10.08 3.50 -2.23
C ARG A 74 11.27 3.60 -1.29
N ALA A 75 12.21 4.49 -1.58
CA ALA A 75 13.40 4.66 -0.75
C ALA A 75 13.03 5.11 0.67
N ALA A 76 12.11 6.06 0.80
CA ALA A 76 11.68 6.55 2.10
C ALA A 76 11.00 5.46 2.93
N LEU A 77 10.14 4.64 2.31
CA LEU A 77 9.49 3.53 3.00
C LEU A 77 10.50 2.45 3.42
N ARG A 78 11.46 2.12 2.55
CA ARG A 78 12.48 1.12 2.85
C ARG A 78 13.42 1.54 3.98
N ALA A 79 13.61 2.83 4.16
CA ALA A 79 14.41 3.33 5.27
C ALA A 79 13.75 3.09 6.63
N LEU A 80 12.42 2.92 6.66
CA LEU A 80 11.64 2.83 7.89
C LEU A 80 11.00 1.46 8.11
N SER A 81 11.02 0.58 7.10
CA SER A 81 10.26 -0.67 7.16
C SER A 81 10.78 -1.70 6.19
N SER A 82 10.38 -2.95 6.42
CA SER A 82 10.41 -4.00 5.41
C SER A 82 8.99 -4.31 4.96
N SER A 83 8.82 -4.89 3.76
CA SER A 83 7.50 -5.16 3.22
C SER A 83 7.43 -6.50 2.52
N ASP A 84 6.22 -7.06 2.44
CA ASP A 84 5.92 -8.31 1.76
C ASP A 84 4.65 -8.11 0.92
N PRO A 85 4.79 -7.56 -0.30
CA PRO A 85 3.64 -7.32 -1.16
C PRO A 85 3.17 -8.59 -1.85
N ARG A 86 1.84 -8.79 -1.89
CA ARG A 86 1.22 -9.90 -2.60
C ARG A 86 -0.01 -9.42 -3.34
N LEU A 87 -0.21 -9.95 -4.54
CA LEU A 87 -1.36 -9.62 -5.37
C LEU A 87 -2.39 -10.73 -5.32
N TYR A 88 -3.65 -10.32 -5.23
CA TYR A 88 -4.80 -11.22 -5.16
C TYR A 88 -5.87 -10.77 -6.13
N THR A 89 -6.75 -11.68 -6.50
CA THR A 89 -8.00 -11.33 -7.17
C THR A 89 -9.16 -11.68 -6.25
N PRO A 90 -10.18 -10.83 -6.12
CA PRO A 90 -11.35 -11.16 -5.31
C PRO A 90 -12.03 -12.42 -5.85
N PHE A 91 -12.32 -13.37 -4.97
CA PHE A 91 -13.03 -14.60 -5.33
C PHE A 91 -14.46 -14.59 -4.79
N LEU A 92 -14.61 -14.17 -3.55
CA LEU A 92 -15.92 -14.16 -2.89
C LEU A 92 -16.02 -12.90 -2.04
N GLU A 93 -17.16 -12.22 -2.18
CA GLU A 93 -17.47 -11.06 -1.35
C GLU A 93 -18.92 -11.22 -0.89
N ARG A 94 -19.18 -10.90 0.38
CA ARG A 94 -20.52 -10.97 0.94
C ARG A 94 -20.71 -9.82 1.91
N VAL A 95 -21.87 -9.21 1.85
CA VAL A 95 -22.30 -8.20 2.82
C VAL A 95 -23.50 -8.74 3.59
N PRO A 96 -23.82 -8.19 4.77
CA PRO A 96 -25.00 -8.64 5.52
C PRO A 96 -26.27 -8.49 4.68
N SER A 97 -27.13 -9.47 4.78
CA SER A 97 -28.42 -9.46 4.07
C SER A 97 -29.49 -8.73 4.88
#